data_895aa4a1af349111e86150c5f9f178b1
#
_entry.id   895aa4a1af349111e86150c5f9f178b1
#
_cell.length_a   1.000
_cell.length_b   1.000
_cell.length_c   1.000
_cell.angle_alpha   90.00
_cell.angle_beta   90.00
_cell.angle_gamma   90.00
#
_symmetry.space_group_name_H-M   'P 1'
#
loop_
_entity.id
_entity.type
_entity.pdbx_description
1 polymer ?
#
loop_
_entity_poly.entity_id
_entity_poly.type
_entity_poly.pdbx_seq_one_letter_code
_entity_poly.pdbx_strand_id
1 'polypeptide(L)'
;LSEKVEVPGENVVIIGGGLVGFETAEFLAARQKKVTVLEMKEKALQDLGPLRQITAQFVMAQMPITIETSATVERIDDHAVVASGKEYPYDSVIMAVGSKANDTSMYADLDIPTYIVGDCKKAGVALDAFKDAYHAVLEINK
;
A
#
# COMPACT_ATOMS: atom_id res chain seq x y z
N LEU A 1 4.40 -2.99 -11.92
CA LEU A 1 4.51 -1.64 -12.46
C LEU A 1 4.73 -1.74 -13.97
N SER A 2 3.72 -1.37 -14.77
CA SER A 2 3.89 -1.35 -16.22
C SER A 2 4.72 -0.12 -16.59
N GLU A 3 5.75 -0.30 -17.41
CA GLU A 3 6.59 0.81 -17.93
C GLU A 3 5.83 1.80 -18.85
N LYS A 4 4.51 1.60 -18.99
CA LYS A 4 3.66 2.37 -19.90
C LYS A 4 3.06 3.64 -19.29
N VAL A 5 3.21 3.85 -17.98
CA VAL A 5 2.68 5.05 -17.31
C VAL A 5 3.84 5.97 -16.95
N GLU A 6 3.92 7.12 -17.60
CA GLU A 6 4.80 8.18 -17.18
C GLU A 6 4.22 8.89 -15.96
N VAL A 7 5.07 9.11 -14.95
CA VAL A 7 4.75 9.94 -13.80
C VAL A 7 5.32 11.33 -14.05
N PRO A 8 4.48 12.36 -14.24
CA PRO A 8 4.96 13.71 -14.57
C PRO A 8 5.79 14.33 -13.44
N GLY A 9 6.65 15.29 -13.81
CA GLY A 9 7.44 16.10 -12.89
C GLY A 9 8.56 15.36 -12.17
N GLU A 10 9.22 16.04 -11.27
CA GLU A 10 10.36 15.52 -10.50
C GLU A 10 9.98 15.12 -9.07
N ASN A 11 9.08 15.88 -8.44
CA ASN A 11 8.70 15.71 -7.04
C ASN A 11 7.43 14.84 -6.96
N VAL A 12 7.55 13.67 -6.38
CA VAL A 12 6.44 12.74 -6.25
C VAL A 12 6.11 12.50 -4.79
N VAL A 13 4.85 12.68 -4.40
CA VAL A 13 4.36 12.32 -3.09
C VAL A 13 3.61 10.99 -3.20
N ILE A 14 3.99 10.03 -2.35
CA ILE A 14 3.31 8.72 -2.22
C ILE A 14 2.59 8.70 -0.89
N ILE A 15 1.29 8.41 -0.89
CA ILE A 15 0.48 8.27 0.31
C ILE A 15 0.35 6.79 0.66
N GLY A 16 0.95 6.39 1.78
CA GLY A 16 1.03 5.02 2.28
C GLY A 16 2.43 4.42 2.21
N GLY A 17 3.01 4.15 3.37
CA GLY A 17 4.37 3.61 3.57
C GLY A 17 4.42 2.09 3.79
N GLY A 18 3.45 1.34 3.24
CA GLY A 18 3.49 -0.11 3.17
C GLY A 18 4.38 -0.62 2.03
N LEU A 19 4.36 -1.95 1.79
CA LEU A 19 5.19 -2.60 0.76
C LEU A 19 5.02 -1.95 -0.63
N VAL A 20 3.78 -1.77 -1.08
CA VAL A 20 3.49 -1.22 -2.42
C VAL A 20 4.01 0.22 -2.56
N GLY A 21 3.78 1.06 -1.54
CA GLY A 21 4.27 2.44 -1.55
C GLY A 21 5.80 2.50 -1.60
N PHE A 22 6.46 1.64 -0.84
CA PHE A 22 7.91 1.57 -0.80
C PHE A 22 8.52 1.07 -2.13
N GLU A 23 8.01 -0.02 -2.70
CA GLU A 23 8.48 -0.53 -4.01
C GLU A 23 8.24 0.47 -5.14
N THR A 24 7.14 1.23 -5.05
CA THR A 24 6.86 2.33 -5.97
C THR A 24 7.88 3.47 -5.79
N ALA A 25 8.23 3.80 -4.55
CA ALA A 25 9.25 4.80 -4.25
C ALA A 25 10.63 4.40 -4.79
N GLU A 26 11.06 3.14 -4.56
CA GLU A 26 12.31 2.60 -5.13
C GLU A 26 12.31 2.73 -6.66
N PHE A 27 11.22 2.31 -7.31
CA PHE A 27 11.08 2.35 -8.77
C PHE A 27 11.20 3.77 -9.34
N LEU A 28 10.59 4.76 -8.69
CA LEU A 28 10.62 6.15 -9.12
C LEU A 28 11.95 6.83 -8.81
N ALA A 29 12.52 6.58 -7.64
CA ALA A 29 13.82 7.12 -7.26
C ALA A 29 14.96 6.61 -8.15
N ALA A 30 14.89 5.34 -8.59
CA ALA A 30 15.81 4.79 -9.59
C ALA A 30 15.72 5.51 -10.96
N ARG A 31 14.62 6.24 -11.21
CA ARG A 31 14.39 7.10 -12.37
C ARG A 31 14.62 8.59 -12.07
N GLN A 32 15.40 8.86 -11.03
CA GLN A 32 15.82 10.21 -10.61
C GLN A 32 14.68 11.12 -10.13
N LYS A 33 13.52 10.54 -9.74
CA LYS A 33 12.47 11.30 -9.07
C LYS A 33 12.84 11.52 -7.59
N LYS A 34 12.46 12.67 -7.05
CA LYS A 34 12.50 12.96 -5.61
C LYS A 34 11.20 12.48 -5.01
N VAL A 35 11.26 11.49 -4.13
CA VAL A 35 10.06 10.83 -3.61
C VAL A 35 9.90 11.12 -2.12
N THR A 36 8.72 11.59 -1.74
CA THR A 36 8.30 11.71 -0.35
C THR A 36 7.17 10.72 -0.09
N VAL A 37 7.40 9.80 0.84
CA VAL A 37 6.38 8.83 1.28
C VAL A 37 5.76 9.31 2.58
N LEU A 38 4.44 9.46 2.61
CA LEU A 38 3.68 9.86 3.81
C LEU A 38 3.02 8.62 4.41
N GLU A 39 3.37 8.29 5.66
CA GLU A 39 2.82 7.16 6.39
C GLU A 39 2.13 7.65 7.67
N MET A 40 0.87 7.29 7.87
CA MET A 40 0.09 7.71 9.04
C MET A 40 0.53 7.02 10.34
N LYS A 41 1.12 5.83 10.25
CA LYS A 41 1.63 5.09 11.41
C LYS A 41 2.97 5.68 11.87
N GLU A 42 3.34 5.42 13.12
CA GLU A 42 4.64 5.82 13.69
C GLU A 42 5.83 5.15 13.00
N LYS A 43 5.61 4.01 12.35
CA LYS A 43 6.65 3.27 11.63
C LYS A 43 6.13 2.86 10.26
N ALA A 44 6.90 3.15 9.24
CA ALA A 44 6.69 2.61 7.90
C ALA A 44 7.16 1.13 7.83
N LEU A 45 6.74 0.43 6.78
CA LEU A 45 7.23 -0.92 6.41
C LEU A 45 6.99 -1.99 7.48
N GLN A 46 5.99 -1.81 8.36
CA GLN A 46 5.69 -2.78 9.43
C GLN A 46 5.27 -4.15 8.90
N ASP A 47 4.72 -4.19 7.69
CA ASP A 47 4.25 -5.42 7.05
C ASP A 47 5.40 -6.23 6.39
N LEU A 48 6.63 -5.70 6.42
CA LEU A 48 7.82 -6.38 5.89
C LEU A 48 8.46 -7.26 6.96
N GLY A 49 8.97 -8.41 6.53
CA GLY A 49 9.84 -9.22 7.39
C GLY A 49 11.15 -8.49 7.75
N PRO A 50 11.79 -8.84 8.89
CA PRO A 50 12.93 -8.09 9.42
C PRO A 50 14.08 -7.89 8.42
N LEU A 51 14.39 -8.91 7.63
CA LEU A 51 15.46 -8.83 6.63
C LEU A 51 15.14 -7.79 5.54
N ARG A 52 13.89 -7.76 5.07
CA ARG A 52 13.46 -6.79 4.04
C ARG A 52 13.42 -5.37 4.61
N GLN A 53 13.08 -5.19 5.89
CA GLN A 53 13.16 -3.89 6.56
C GLN A 53 14.60 -3.33 6.57
N ILE A 54 15.59 -4.18 6.87
CA ILE A 54 17.01 -3.79 6.85
C ILE A 54 17.43 -3.39 5.43
N THR A 55 17.14 -4.22 4.42
CA THR A 55 17.47 -3.89 3.03
C THR A 55 16.79 -2.60 2.55
N ALA A 56 15.53 -2.38 2.95
CA ALA A 56 14.80 -1.16 2.63
C ALA A 56 15.49 0.10 3.20
N GLN A 57 15.99 0.05 4.43
CA GLN A 57 16.74 1.15 5.04
C GLN A 57 18.02 1.47 4.27
N PHE A 58 18.77 0.45 3.81
CA PHE A 58 19.96 0.66 2.99
C PHE A 58 19.63 1.33 1.64
N VAL A 59 18.56 0.90 1.00
CA VAL A 59 18.12 1.48 -0.28
C VAL A 59 17.71 2.95 -0.10
N MET A 60 16.93 3.24 0.93
CA MET A 60 16.51 4.61 1.24
C MET A 60 17.69 5.54 1.49
N ALA A 61 18.73 5.05 2.17
CA ALA A 61 19.94 5.85 2.44
C ALA A 61 20.74 6.22 1.17
N GLN A 62 20.52 5.53 0.05
CA GLN A 62 21.23 5.73 -1.21
C GLN A 62 20.41 6.41 -2.30
N MET A 63 19.10 6.57 -2.08
CA MET A 63 18.17 7.10 -3.07
C MET A 63 17.50 8.39 -2.58
N PRO A 64 17.01 9.26 -3.46
CA PRO A 64 16.27 10.47 -3.09
C PRO A 64 14.85 10.15 -2.60
N ILE A 65 14.75 9.34 -1.55
CA ILE A 65 13.50 8.93 -0.89
C ILE A 65 13.48 9.49 0.53
N THR A 66 12.43 10.22 0.87
CA THR A 66 12.13 10.67 2.23
C THR A 66 10.88 9.95 2.72
N ILE A 67 10.92 9.40 3.93
CA ILE A 67 9.72 8.84 4.58
C ILE A 67 9.38 9.70 5.79
N GLU A 68 8.16 10.25 5.76
CA GLU A 68 7.56 10.99 6.87
C GLU A 68 6.54 10.06 7.54
N THR A 69 6.82 9.67 8.77
CA THR A 69 5.91 8.85 9.60
C THR A 69 5.04 9.74 10.48
N SER A 70 3.97 9.19 11.07
CA SER A 70 2.95 9.95 11.80
C SER A 70 2.36 11.09 10.97
N ALA A 71 2.36 10.95 9.65
CA ALA A 71 1.90 11.92 8.67
C ALA A 71 0.52 11.51 8.14
N THR A 72 -0.53 11.86 8.87
CA THR A 72 -1.92 11.61 8.44
C THR A 72 -2.32 12.65 7.41
N VAL A 73 -2.63 12.18 6.19
CA VAL A 73 -3.09 13.06 5.11
C VAL A 73 -4.48 13.58 5.41
N GLU A 74 -4.64 14.89 5.37
CA GLU A 74 -5.87 15.62 5.64
C GLU A 74 -6.58 16.01 4.34
N ARG A 75 -5.81 16.47 3.34
CA ARG A 75 -6.31 16.86 2.03
C ARG A 75 -5.20 16.85 0.98
N ILE A 76 -5.62 16.84 -0.27
CA ILE A 76 -4.77 17.00 -1.44
C ILE A 76 -5.30 18.24 -2.17
N ASP A 77 -4.49 19.29 -2.21
CA ASP A 77 -4.79 20.52 -2.92
C ASP A 77 -4.10 20.50 -4.29
N ASP A 78 -4.34 21.48 -5.15
CA ASP A 78 -3.77 21.53 -6.52
C ASP A 78 -2.23 21.53 -6.56
N HIS A 79 -1.55 21.90 -5.49
CA HIS A 79 -0.10 22.09 -5.45
C HIS A 79 0.61 21.35 -4.31
N ALA A 80 -0.13 20.87 -3.32
CA ALA A 80 0.44 20.21 -2.15
C ALA A 80 -0.48 19.15 -1.55
N VAL A 81 0.12 18.13 -0.96
CA VAL A 81 -0.53 17.24 0.00
C VAL A 81 -0.35 17.83 1.38
N VAL A 82 -1.42 17.99 2.13
CA VAL A 82 -1.38 18.43 3.52
C VAL A 82 -1.52 17.22 4.44
N ALA A 83 -0.52 17.02 5.27
CA ALA A 83 -0.50 15.92 6.23
C ALA A 83 0.01 16.40 7.60
N SER A 84 -0.78 16.15 8.65
CA SER A 84 -0.48 16.56 10.04
C SER A 84 -0.07 18.02 10.15
N GLY A 85 -0.79 18.91 9.44
CA GLY A 85 -0.56 20.34 9.42
C GLY A 85 0.66 20.83 8.63
N LYS A 86 1.39 19.96 7.94
CA LYS A 86 2.53 20.29 7.08
C LYS A 86 2.17 20.11 5.60
N GLU A 87 2.65 21.00 4.75
CA GLU A 87 2.47 20.95 3.31
C GLU A 87 3.64 20.24 2.63
N TYR A 88 3.32 19.37 1.67
CA TYR A 88 4.27 18.63 0.84
C TYR A 88 3.99 18.95 -0.62
N PRO A 89 4.73 19.89 -1.23
CA PRO A 89 4.58 20.22 -2.65
C PRO A 89 4.86 19.02 -3.55
N TYR A 90 4.12 18.90 -4.63
CA TYR A 90 4.26 17.79 -5.57
C TYR A 90 4.03 18.19 -7.02
N ASP A 91 4.59 17.41 -7.93
CA ASP A 91 4.23 17.40 -9.36
C ASP A 91 3.26 16.22 -9.64
N SER A 92 3.39 15.13 -8.87
CA SER A 92 2.51 13.97 -8.97
C SER A 92 2.24 13.35 -7.58
N VAL A 93 1.02 12.84 -7.38
CA VAL A 93 0.62 12.09 -6.17
C VAL A 93 0.28 10.66 -6.55
N ILE A 94 0.75 9.70 -5.76
CA ILE A 94 0.43 8.29 -5.91
C ILE A 94 -0.23 7.77 -4.62
N MET A 95 -1.39 7.13 -4.78
CA MET A 95 -2.14 6.53 -3.69
C MET A 95 -1.73 5.07 -3.52
N ALA A 96 -1.13 4.72 -2.37
CA ALA A 96 -0.73 3.37 -2.00
C ALA A 96 -1.31 2.96 -0.63
N VAL A 97 -2.58 3.32 -0.39
CA VAL A 97 -3.26 3.21 0.90
C VAL A 97 -3.82 1.80 1.21
N GLY A 98 -3.43 0.82 0.42
CA GLY A 98 -3.85 -0.58 0.57
C GLY A 98 -5.14 -0.89 -0.16
N SER A 99 -5.70 -2.07 0.16
CA SER A 99 -6.93 -2.59 -0.45
C SER A 99 -7.99 -2.83 0.61
N LYS A 100 -9.25 -2.76 0.20
CA LYS A 100 -10.42 -3.08 1.03
C LYS A 100 -11.17 -4.24 0.38
N ALA A 101 -11.66 -5.17 1.21
CA ALA A 101 -12.52 -6.25 0.74
C ALA A 101 -13.77 -5.66 0.05
N ASN A 102 -14.18 -6.29 -1.05
CA ASN A 102 -15.42 -5.94 -1.73
C ASN A 102 -16.63 -6.36 -0.89
N ASP A 103 -17.75 -5.67 -1.11
CA ASP A 103 -19.03 -6.08 -0.52
C ASP A 103 -19.47 -7.42 -1.12
N THR A 104 -19.72 -8.37 -0.25
CA THR A 104 -20.17 -9.73 -0.59
C THR A 104 -21.61 -9.99 -0.14
N SER A 105 -22.33 -8.97 0.32
CA SER A 105 -23.72 -9.07 0.80
C SER A 105 -24.67 -9.68 -0.25
N MET A 106 -24.38 -9.48 -1.54
CA MET A 106 -25.14 -10.05 -2.65
C MET A 106 -25.20 -11.60 -2.66
N TYR A 107 -24.33 -12.25 -1.90
CA TYR A 107 -24.29 -13.71 -1.77
C TYR A 107 -24.96 -14.21 -0.48
N ALA A 108 -25.41 -13.33 0.40
CA ALA A 108 -25.97 -13.68 1.72
C ALA A 108 -27.31 -14.42 1.62
N ASP A 109 -28.10 -14.12 0.58
CA ASP A 109 -29.43 -14.68 0.37
C ASP A 109 -29.46 -15.94 -0.50
N LEU A 110 -28.28 -16.50 -0.82
CA LEU A 110 -28.20 -17.76 -1.58
C LEU A 110 -28.61 -18.94 -0.70
N ASP A 111 -29.51 -19.78 -1.20
CA ASP A 111 -29.94 -21.04 -0.52
C ASP A 111 -28.94 -22.18 -0.75
N ILE A 112 -27.66 -21.85 -0.68
CA ILE A 112 -26.53 -22.79 -0.76
C ILE A 112 -25.45 -22.37 0.24
N PRO A 113 -24.67 -23.32 0.81
CA PRO A 113 -23.53 -22.98 1.66
C PRO A 113 -22.53 -22.09 0.90
N THR A 114 -22.29 -20.90 1.44
CA THR A 114 -21.40 -19.92 0.82
C THR A 114 -20.21 -19.62 1.75
N TYR A 115 -19.00 -19.69 1.22
CA TYR A 115 -17.75 -19.47 1.93
C TYR A 115 -17.01 -18.28 1.34
N ILE A 116 -16.82 -17.24 2.15
CA ILE A 116 -16.05 -16.03 1.76
C ILE A 116 -14.60 -16.24 2.16
N VAL A 117 -13.66 -16.20 1.21
CA VAL A 117 -12.25 -16.51 1.42
C VAL A 117 -11.33 -15.47 0.78
N GLY A 118 -10.08 -15.37 1.25
CA GLY A 118 -9.07 -14.48 0.70
C GLY A 118 -9.46 -13.01 0.75
N ASP A 119 -9.11 -12.24 -0.27
CA ASP A 119 -9.32 -10.80 -0.31
C ASP A 119 -10.78 -10.37 -0.30
N CYS A 120 -11.71 -11.26 -0.65
CA CYS A 120 -13.15 -11.04 -0.49
C CYS A 120 -13.57 -11.00 0.98
N LYS A 121 -12.86 -11.73 1.87
CA LYS A 121 -13.07 -11.73 3.33
C LYS A 121 -12.30 -10.61 3.99
N LYS A 122 -11.01 -10.51 3.67
CA LYS A 122 -10.09 -9.51 4.19
C LYS A 122 -8.88 -9.41 3.27
N ALA A 123 -8.63 -8.22 2.73
CA ALA A 123 -7.44 -7.99 1.93
C ALA A 123 -6.16 -8.35 2.73
N GLY A 124 -5.30 -9.18 2.13
CA GLY A 124 -4.12 -9.73 2.79
C GLY A 124 -3.08 -10.23 1.80
N VAL A 125 -2.26 -11.19 2.24
CA VAL A 125 -1.26 -11.84 1.40
C VAL A 125 -1.79 -13.19 0.87
N ALA A 126 -1.18 -13.70 -0.20
CA ALA A 126 -1.60 -14.97 -0.82
C ALA A 126 -1.71 -16.13 0.19
N LEU A 127 -0.81 -16.17 1.18
CA LEU A 127 -0.83 -17.20 2.23
C LEU A 127 -2.14 -17.18 3.05
N ASP A 128 -2.70 -16.00 3.31
CA ASP A 128 -3.96 -15.87 4.05
C ASP A 128 -5.13 -16.41 3.22
N ALA A 129 -5.13 -16.12 1.90
CA ALA A 129 -6.11 -16.66 0.98
C ALA A 129 -6.05 -18.20 0.90
N PHE A 130 -4.85 -18.79 0.86
CA PHE A 130 -4.68 -20.25 0.89
C PHE A 130 -5.18 -20.87 2.20
N LYS A 131 -4.89 -20.26 3.34
CA LYS A 131 -5.39 -20.73 4.65
C LYS A 131 -6.91 -20.68 4.73
N ASP A 132 -7.52 -19.58 4.28
CA ASP A 132 -8.97 -19.44 4.26
C ASP A 132 -9.62 -20.51 3.38
N ALA A 133 -9.10 -20.72 2.17
CA ALA A 133 -9.59 -21.75 1.26
C ALA A 133 -9.47 -23.17 1.85
N TYR A 134 -8.33 -23.47 2.48
CA TYR A 134 -8.11 -24.76 3.14
C TYR A 134 -9.15 -25.01 4.23
N HIS A 135 -9.42 -24.03 5.10
CA HIS A 135 -10.43 -24.16 6.14
C HIS A 135 -11.84 -24.31 5.57
N ALA A 136 -12.18 -23.56 4.54
CA ALA A 136 -13.48 -23.70 3.87
C ALA A 136 -13.70 -25.12 3.31
N VAL A 137 -12.68 -25.71 2.67
CA VAL A 137 -12.77 -27.10 2.14
C VAL A 137 -12.97 -28.11 3.27
N LEU A 138 -12.34 -27.94 4.42
CA LEU A 138 -12.55 -28.83 5.58
C LEU A 138 -13.98 -28.73 6.15
N GLU A 139 -14.65 -27.61 6.00
CA GLU A 139 -16.04 -27.43 6.42
C GLU A 139 -17.03 -28.04 5.41
N ILE A 140 -16.76 -27.95 4.12
CA ILE A 140 -17.60 -28.53 3.06
C ILE A 140 -17.65 -30.05 3.18
N ASN A 141 -16.59 -30.69 3.67
CA ASN A 141 -16.47 -32.14 3.75
C ASN A 141 -16.93 -32.74 5.12
N LYS A 142 -17.59 -31.95 5.96
CA LYS A 142 -18.23 -32.42 7.21
C LYS A 142 -19.68 -32.80 6.98
#